data_e70df29f60717c766fc41178207fb810
#
_entry.id   e70df29f60717c766fc41178207fb810
#
_cell.length_a   1.000
_cell.length_b   1.000
_cell.length_c   1.000
_cell.angle_alpha   90.00
_cell.angle_beta   90.00
_cell.angle_gamma   90.00
#
_symmetry.space_group_name_H-M   'P 1'
#
loop_
_entity.id
_entity.type
_entity.pdbx_description
1 polymer ?
#
loop_
_entity_poly.entity_id
_entity_poly.type
_entity_poly.pdbx_seq_one_letter_code
_entity_poly.pdbx_strand_id
1 'polypeptide(L)'
;MLLNVSYNDPKQELTITDLVGKPFSLLDRIKFSGVGSPKLQIVNSSPKIANLLLLDNNLDVCNIEIRPKGIIVRFRSLLETYAMVIPFYKLSVFKGKSNSYSIHADGQKIEIHSDKHTSKFFSKIMGFKAKYIENPT
;
A
#
# COMPACT_ATOMS: atom_id res chain seq x y z
N MET A 1 -1.59 0.59 9.93
CA MET A 1 -2.06 1.89 10.49
C MET A 1 -2.71 2.70 9.38
N LEU A 2 -3.95 3.12 9.57
CA LEU A 2 -4.68 3.93 8.61
C LEU A 2 -4.65 5.40 9.06
N LEU A 3 -4.10 6.26 8.20
CA LEU A 3 -3.89 7.67 8.52
C LEU A 3 -4.53 8.56 7.46
N ASN A 4 -5.04 9.73 7.88
CA ASN A 4 -5.41 10.80 6.97
C ASN A 4 -4.14 11.62 6.70
N VAL A 5 -3.69 11.59 5.44
CA VAL A 5 -2.43 12.23 5.05
C VAL A 5 -2.66 13.46 4.15
N SER A 6 -3.85 14.05 4.23
CA SER A 6 -4.24 15.20 3.39
C SER A 6 -3.40 16.43 3.64
N TYR A 7 -2.87 16.57 4.85
CA TYR A 7 -2.11 17.74 5.26
C TYR A 7 -0.67 17.36 5.60
N ASN A 8 0.24 18.28 5.35
CA ASN A 8 1.64 18.07 5.69
C ASN A 8 1.82 18.16 7.20
N ASP A 9 2.13 17.03 7.84
CA ASP A 9 2.32 16.92 9.27
C ASP A 9 3.66 16.25 9.55
N PRO A 10 4.65 16.98 10.09
CA PRO A 10 5.96 16.42 10.39
C PRO A 10 5.95 15.23 11.35
N LYS A 11 5.04 15.23 12.33
CA LYS A 11 4.90 14.12 13.28
C LYS A 11 4.42 12.85 12.56
N GLN A 12 3.47 13.00 11.66
CA GLN A 12 2.96 11.90 10.87
C GLN A 12 4.03 11.34 9.93
N GLU A 13 4.84 12.21 9.31
CA GLU A 13 5.96 11.81 8.47
C GLU A 13 6.98 10.98 9.25
N LEU A 14 7.29 11.38 10.50
CA LEU A 14 8.19 10.61 11.36
C LEU A 14 7.61 9.24 11.69
N THR A 15 6.32 9.17 11.98
CA THR A 15 5.64 7.90 12.27
C THR A 15 5.71 6.96 11.06
N ILE A 16 5.44 7.47 9.87
CA ILE A 16 5.50 6.69 8.64
C ILE A 16 6.94 6.19 8.41
N THR A 17 7.93 7.07 8.55
CA THR A 17 9.33 6.70 8.39
C THR A 17 9.77 5.62 9.37
N ASP A 18 9.32 5.70 10.63
CA ASP A 18 9.63 4.68 11.64
C ASP A 18 9.03 3.32 11.28
N LEU A 19 7.82 3.31 10.72
CA LEU A 19 7.12 2.08 10.39
C LEU A 19 7.62 1.42 9.11
N VAL A 20 7.84 2.19 8.05
CA VAL A 20 8.11 1.64 6.72
C VAL A 20 9.42 2.12 6.10
N GLY A 21 10.14 3.02 6.76
CA GLY A 21 11.39 3.57 6.26
C GLY A 21 11.19 4.83 5.41
N LYS A 22 12.28 5.48 5.09
CA LYS A 22 12.29 6.68 4.24
C LYS A 22 11.95 6.32 2.79
N PRO A 23 11.41 7.26 2.00
CA PRO A 23 11.24 7.01 0.57
C PRO A 23 12.58 6.65 -0.08
N PHE A 24 12.53 5.77 -1.07
CA PHE A 24 13.72 5.43 -1.84
C PHE A 24 14.23 6.67 -2.59
N SER A 25 15.55 6.78 -2.70
CA SER A 25 16.18 7.83 -3.50
C SER A 25 15.86 7.66 -4.99
N LEU A 26 16.09 8.70 -5.79
CA LEU A 26 15.86 8.62 -7.22
C LEU A 26 16.70 7.51 -7.87
N LEU A 27 17.95 7.35 -7.43
CA LEU A 27 18.83 6.29 -7.94
C LEU A 27 18.29 4.91 -7.62
N ASP A 28 17.79 4.70 -6.39
CA ASP A 28 17.20 3.42 -6.00
C ASP A 28 15.90 3.14 -6.78
N ARG A 29 15.09 4.15 -7.04
CA ARG A 29 13.87 3.99 -7.85
C ARG A 29 14.20 3.52 -9.26
N ILE A 30 15.25 4.06 -9.86
CA ILE A 30 15.72 3.62 -11.19
C ILE A 30 16.23 2.19 -11.11
N LYS A 31 17.04 1.87 -10.10
CA LYS A 31 17.60 0.53 -9.88
C LYS A 31 16.50 -0.53 -9.75
N PHE A 32 15.41 -0.21 -9.07
CA PHE A 32 14.30 -1.15 -8.83
C PHE A 32 13.22 -1.09 -9.90
N SER A 33 13.42 -0.33 -10.98
CA SER A 33 12.44 -0.13 -12.04
C SER A 33 11.11 0.45 -11.53
N GLY A 34 11.23 1.38 -10.57
CA GLY A 34 10.09 2.03 -9.95
C GLY A 34 9.62 1.31 -8.69
N VAL A 35 9.10 2.09 -7.73
CA VAL A 35 8.59 1.60 -6.44
C VAL A 35 7.13 1.98 -6.22
N GLY A 36 6.50 2.64 -7.19
CA GLY A 36 5.09 3.02 -7.14
C GLY A 36 4.26 2.19 -8.11
N SER A 37 3.04 1.84 -7.72
CA SER A 37 2.13 1.12 -8.58
C SER A 37 1.39 2.08 -9.53
N PRO A 38 0.83 1.57 -10.64
CA PRO A 38 -0.22 2.30 -11.34
C PRO A 38 -1.47 2.37 -10.45
N LYS A 39 -2.54 3.00 -10.96
CA LYS A 39 -3.83 2.99 -10.27
C LYS A 39 -4.36 1.55 -10.22
N LEU A 40 -4.72 1.12 -9.02
CA LEU A 40 -5.22 -0.24 -8.78
C LEU A 40 -6.68 -0.17 -8.39
N GLN A 41 -7.50 -1.05 -8.96
CA GLN A 41 -8.93 -1.10 -8.69
C GLN A 41 -9.20 -1.87 -7.40
N ILE A 42 -9.84 -1.23 -6.43
CA ILE A 42 -10.30 -1.88 -5.20
C ILE A 42 -11.64 -2.53 -5.50
N VAL A 43 -11.75 -3.85 -5.26
CA VAL A 43 -12.99 -4.59 -5.49
C VAL A 43 -13.71 -4.94 -4.19
N ASN A 44 -12.99 -4.93 -3.07
CA ASN A 44 -13.58 -5.17 -1.75
C ASN A 44 -12.64 -4.61 -0.68
N SER A 45 -13.18 -4.33 0.50
CA SER A 45 -12.36 -3.86 1.63
C SER A 45 -13.11 -4.07 2.94
N SER A 46 -12.37 -3.96 4.06
CA SER A 46 -12.96 -4.00 5.40
C SER A 46 -13.89 -2.81 5.63
N PRO A 47 -14.84 -2.90 6.58
CA PRO A 47 -15.87 -1.88 6.76
C PRO A 47 -15.35 -0.45 6.95
N LYS A 48 -14.28 -0.27 7.69
CA LYS A 48 -13.72 1.07 7.93
C LYS A 48 -13.28 1.74 6.64
N ILE A 49 -12.60 1.00 5.77
CA ILE A 49 -12.13 1.50 4.48
C ILE A 49 -13.30 1.62 3.50
N ALA A 50 -14.19 0.62 3.48
CA ALA A 50 -15.37 0.63 2.62
C ALA A 50 -16.26 1.85 2.90
N ASN A 51 -16.43 2.24 4.15
CA ASN A 51 -17.21 3.41 4.52
C ASN A 51 -16.58 4.70 3.99
N LEU A 52 -15.26 4.81 4.03
CA LEU A 52 -14.56 5.97 3.44
C LEU A 52 -14.74 6.02 1.93
N LEU A 53 -14.67 4.88 1.26
CA LEU A 53 -14.84 4.80 -0.19
C LEU A 53 -16.28 5.11 -0.64
N LEU A 54 -17.28 4.73 0.16
CA LEU A 54 -18.69 5.01 -0.12
C LEU A 54 -19.00 6.50 -0.13
N LEU A 55 -18.25 7.32 0.62
CA LEU A 55 -18.42 8.76 0.65
C LEU A 55 -17.96 9.43 -0.65
N ASP A 56 -17.16 8.74 -1.44
CA ASP A 56 -16.61 9.28 -2.69
C ASP A 56 -17.34 8.65 -3.86
N ASN A 57 -17.89 9.49 -4.74
CA ASN A 57 -18.59 9.06 -5.96
C ASN A 57 -17.62 8.68 -7.09
N ASN A 58 -16.33 8.73 -6.82
CA ASN A 58 -15.31 8.36 -7.80
C ASN A 58 -15.07 6.85 -7.84
N LEU A 59 -14.20 6.44 -8.75
CA LEU A 59 -13.77 5.05 -8.82
C LEU A 59 -13.00 4.66 -7.55
N ASP A 60 -13.25 3.45 -7.07
CA ASP A 60 -12.54 2.90 -5.91
C ASP A 60 -11.14 2.47 -6.36
N VAL A 61 -10.19 3.40 -6.30
CA VAL A 61 -8.82 3.15 -6.75
C VAL A 61 -7.83 3.50 -5.66
N CYS A 62 -6.67 2.85 -5.70
CA CYS A 62 -5.56 3.14 -4.80
C CYS A 62 -4.24 3.06 -5.56
N ASN A 63 -3.18 3.58 -4.93
CA ASN A 63 -1.80 3.35 -5.38
C ASN A 63 -1.01 2.78 -4.21
N ILE A 64 0.02 2.02 -4.55
CA ILE A 64 0.91 1.44 -3.56
C ILE A 64 2.31 1.97 -3.79
N GLU A 65 2.96 2.39 -2.72
CA GLU A 65 4.37 2.78 -2.74
C GLU A 65 5.17 1.78 -1.91
N ILE A 66 6.25 1.24 -2.49
CA ILE A 66 7.16 0.35 -1.77
C ILE A 66 8.19 1.21 -1.03
N ARG A 67 8.39 0.92 0.24
CA ARG A 67 9.39 1.50 1.11
C ARG A 67 10.36 0.42 1.58
N PRO A 68 11.53 0.79 2.14
CA PRO A 68 12.52 -0.21 2.59
C PRO A 68 12.00 -1.22 3.60
N LYS A 69 11.04 -0.85 4.45
CA LYS A 69 10.54 -1.71 5.51
C LYS A 69 9.03 -2.00 5.41
N GLY A 70 8.40 -1.64 4.33
CA GLY A 70 6.96 -1.87 4.18
C GLY A 70 6.38 -1.25 2.93
N ILE A 71 5.06 -1.08 2.93
CA ILE A 71 4.34 -0.45 1.83
C ILE A 71 3.38 0.60 2.38
N ILE A 72 2.99 1.53 1.52
CA ILE A 72 1.95 2.50 1.79
C ILE A 72 0.89 2.36 0.71
N VAL A 73 -0.36 2.11 1.12
CA VAL A 73 -1.51 2.06 0.21
C VAL A 73 -2.29 3.34 0.39
N ARG A 74 -2.35 4.17 -0.65
CA ARG A 74 -3.05 5.47 -0.61
C ARG A 74 -4.33 5.41 -1.42
N PHE A 75 -5.39 5.96 -0.87
CA PHE A 75 -6.66 6.13 -1.58
C PHE A 75 -7.31 7.45 -1.17
N ARG A 76 -8.23 7.94 -1.99
CA ARG A 76 -8.95 9.19 -1.71
C ARG A 76 -10.36 8.91 -1.25
N SER A 77 -10.84 9.76 -0.32
CA SER A 77 -12.24 9.80 0.07
C SER A 77 -12.64 11.27 0.11
N LEU A 78 -13.51 11.66 -0.80
CA LEU A 78 -13.86 13.07 -1.05
C LEU A 78 -12.61 13.88 -1.39
N LEU A 79 -12.29 14.92 -0.61
CA LEU A 79 -11.09 15.74 -0.81
C LEU A 79 -9.93 15.31 0.05
N GLU A 80 -10.11 14.25 0.83
CA GLU A 80 -9.09 13.76 1.76
C GLU A 80 -8.31 12.59 1.17
N THR A 81 -7.03 12.51 1.50
CA THR A 81 -6.19 11.36 1.14
C THR A 81 -5.88 10.55 2.38
N TYR A 82 -6.12 9.25 2.30
CA TYR A 82 -5.82 8.30 3.35
C TYR A 82 -4.68 7.40 2.95
N ALA A 83 -3.89 6.99 3.93
CA ALA A 83 -2.77 6.07 3.72
C ALA A 83 -2.86 4.93 4.72
N MET A 84 -2.84 3.71 4.21
CA MET A 84 -2.66 2.52 5.03
C MET A 84 -1.18 2.20 5.01
N VAL A 85 -0.51 2.41 6.15
CA VAL A 85 0.94 2.25 6.31
C VAL A 85 1.19 0.88 6.91
N ILE A 86 1.87 0.01 6.16
CA ILE A 86 1.99 -1.40 6.52
C ILE A 86 3.46 -1.82 6.53
N PRO A 87 4.07 -2.00 7.72
CA PRO A 87 5.40 -2.61 7.80
C PRO A 87 5.36 -4.04 7.26
N PHE A 88 6.46 -4.50 6.69
CA PHE A 88 6.51 -5.85 6.12
C PHE A 88 6.20 -6.94 7.15
N TYR A 89 6.58 -6.73 8.42
CA TYR A 89 6.32 -7.75 9.45
C TYR A 89 4.82 -7.91 9.77
N LYS A 90 3.98 -6.93 9.38
CA LYS A 90 2.52 -7.00 9.56
C LYS A 90 1.78 -7.31 8.27
N LEU A 91 2.47 -7.31 7.14
CA LEU A 91 1.85 -7.45 5.84
C LEU A 91 1.56 -8.92 5.52
N SER A 92 0.33 -9.22 5.15
CA SER A 92 -0.04 -10.50 4.55
C SER A 92 -0.69 -10.23 3.20
N VAL A 93 -0.28 -10.94 2.17
CA VAL A 93 -0.84 -10.84 0.83
C VAL A 93 -1.31 -12.21 0.39
N PHE A 94 -2.56 -12.29 -0.05
CA PHE A 94 -3.15 -13.54 -0.54
C PHE A 94 -3.64 -13.35 -1.96
N LYS A 95 -3.41 -14.35 -2.79
CA LYS A 95 -3.97 -14.39 -4.14
C LYS A 95 -5.38 -14.99 -4.06
N GLY A 96 -6.37 -14.23 -4.48
CA GLY A 96 -7.77 -14.66 -4.47
C GLY A 96 -8.13 -15.53 -5.67
N LYS A 97 -9.33 -16.10 -5.63
CA LYS A 97 -9.82 -17.03 -6.66
C LYS A 97 -10.20 -16.33 -7.96
N SER A 98 -10.57 -15.05 -7.92
CA SER A 98 -11.14 -14.32 -9.07
C SER A 98 -10.20 -13.24 -9.56
N ASN A 99 -8.96 -13.58 -9.86
CA ASN A 99 -7.97 -12.62 -10.35
C ASN A 99 -7.89 -11.40 -9.43
N SER A 100 -7.66 -11.64 -8.14
CA SER A 100 -7.50 -10.57 -7.16
C SER A 100 -6.37 -10.88 -6.21
N TYR A 101 -5.85 -9.81 -5.57
CA TYR A 101 -4.92 -9.88 -4.46
C TYR A 101 -5.55 -9.23 -3.25
N SER A 102 -5.40 -9.84 -2.08
CA SER A 102 -5.87 -9.28 -0.82
C SER A 102 -4.68 -8.85 0.02
N ILE A 103 -4.71 -7.61 0.50
CA ILE A 103 -3.72 -7.07 1.43
C ILE A 103 -4.37 -7.03 2.81
N HIS A 104 -3.71 -7.63 3.80
CA HIS A 104 -4.19 -7.68 5.18
C HIS A 104 -3.15 -7.09 6.12
N ALA A 105 -3.58 -6.24 7.04
CA ALA A 105 -2.75 -5.73 8.12
C ALA A 105 -3.65 -5.08 9.18
N ASP A 106 -3.31 -5.26 10.46
CA ASP A 106 -3.98 -4.61 11.59
C ASP A 106 -5.51 -4.76 11.58
N GLY A 107 -6.01 -5.91 11.15
CA GLY A 107 -7.45 -6.17 11.06
C GLY A 107 -8.14 -5.51 9.89
N GLN A 108 -7.40 -4.83 9.02
CA GLN A 108 -7.93 -4.21 7.80
C GLN A 108 -7.62 -5.09 6.59
N LYS A 109 -8.47 -4.97 5.57
CA LYS A 109 -8.33 -5.73 4.33
C LYS A 109 -8.63 -4.83 3.14
N ILE A 110 -7.82 -4.92 2.09
CA ILE A 110 -8.10 -4.34 0.79
C ILE A 110 -7.91 -5.42 -0.26
N GLU A 111 -8.93 -5.66 -1.06
CA GLU A 111 -8.87 -6.61 -2.17
C GLU A 111 -8.78 -5.84 -3.48
N ILE A 112 -7.81 -6.18 -4.31
CA ILE A 112 -7.45 -5.44 -5.52
C ILE A 112 -7.59 -6.37 -6.72
N HIS A 113 -8.27 -5.89 -7.79
CA HIS A 113 -8.35 -6.60 -9.05
C HIS A 113 -6.94 -6.81 -9.63
N SER A 114 -6.65 -8.02 -10.06
CA SER A 114 -5.35 -8.38 -10.60
C SER A 114 -5.40 -8.43 -12.12
N ASP A 115 -4.47 -7.72 -12.75
CA ASP A 115 -4.13 -7.90 -14.15
C ASP A 115 -2.64 -8.25 -14.23
N LYS A 116 -2.09 -8.31 -15.45
CA LYS A 116 -0.69 -8.67 -15.67
C LYS A 116 0.28 -7.71 -14.96
N HIS A 117 0.01 -6.41 -15.01
CA HIS A 117 0.88 -5.39 -14.40
C HIS A 117 0.78 -5.43 -12.88
N THR A 118 -0.42 -5.62 -12.35
CA THR A 118 -0.66 -5.74 -10.92
C THR A 118 0.07 -6.95 -10.36
N SER A 119 0.00 -8.09 -11.06
CA SER A 119 0.68 -9.32 -10.64
C SER A 119 2.19 -9.13 -10.53
N LYS A 120 2.80 -8.44 -11.51
CA LYS A 120 4.24 -8.11 -11.45
C LYS A 120 4.58 -7.24 -10.26
N PHE A 121 3.74 -6.24 -9.99
CA PHE A 121 3.96 -5.33 -8.87
C PHE A 121 3.88 -6.06 -7.53
N PHE A 122 2.90 -6.93 -7.34
CA PHE A 122 2.79 -7.73 -6.13
C PHE A 122 3.96 -8.70 -5.96
N SER A 123 4.48 -9.27 -7.05
CA SER A 123 5.70 -10.08 -6.99
C SER A 123 6.89 -9.24 -6.51
N LYS A 124 6.98 -8.00 -6.94
CA LYS A 124 8.02 -7.07 -6.47
C LYS A 124 7.89 -6.80 -4.97
N ILE A 125 6.67 -6.54 -4.49
CA ILE A 125 6.40 -6.36 -3.06
C ILE A 125 6.87 -7.57 -2.26
N MET A 126 6.51 -8.76 -2.70
CA MET A 126 6.88 -9.99 -2.00
C MET A 126 8.39 -10.23 -2.01
N GLY A 127 9.07 -9.81 -3.07
CA GLY A 127 10.53 -9.85 -3.13
C GLY A 127 11.17 -8.93 -2.09
N PHE A 128 10.69 -7.71 -1.95
CA PHE A 128 11.16 -6.78 -0.92
C PHE A 128 10.88 -7.31 0.49
N LYS A 129 9.69 -7.86 0.70
CA LYS A 129 9.33 -8.45 2.00
C LYS A 129 10.26 -9.61 2.36
N ALA A 130 10.54 -10.50 1.41
CA ALA A 130 11.42 -11.64 1.64
C ALA A 130 12.83 -11.18 2.05
N LYS A 131 13.37 -10.18 1.37
CA LYS A 131 14.69 -9.62 1.72
C LYS A 131 14.67 -8.97 3.09
N TYR A 132 13.61 -8.27 3.44
CA TYR A 132 13.46 -7.64 4.75
C TYR A 132 13.43 -8.68 5.87
N ILE A 133 12.72 -9.79 5.67
CA ILE A 133 12.65 -10.88 6.65
C ILE A 133 14.02 -11.51 6.88
N GLU A 134 14.82 -11.68 5.81
CA GLU A 134 16.19 -12.21 5.91
C GLU A 134 17.14 -11.23 6.62
N ASN A 135 17.00 -9.93 6.35
CA ASN A 135 17.89 -8.88 6.88
C ASN A 135 17.05 -7.70 7.38
N PRO A 136 16.47 -7.80 8.58
CA PRO A 136 15.52 -6.81 9.08
C PRO A 136 16.13 -5.49 9.59
N THR A 137 17.32 -5.14 9.18
CA THR A 137 17.98 -3.88 9.60
C THR A 137 17.48 -2.67 8.85
#